data_d27998894c6d374d2599f032a0660f23
#
_entry.id   d27998894c6d374d2599f032a0660f23
#
_cell.length_a   1.000
_cell.length_b   1.000
_cell.length_c   1.000
_cell.angle_alpha   90.00
_cell.angle_beta   90.00
_cell.angle_gamma   90.00
#
_symmetry.space_group_name_H-M   'P 1'
#
loop_
_entity.id
_entity.type
_entity.pdbx_description
1 polymer ?
#
loop_
_entity_poly.entity_id
_entity_poly.type
_entity_poly.pdbx_seq_one_letter_code
_entity_poly.pdbx_strand_id
1 'polypeptide(L)'
;MSEQDNGLQLAVNNLATEMRRANYLNAIGIGGGNTKRPTLYQEFGYPRTITFHDFYNMYRRNAAGFAVVHRLLDGCWQDYPVIVDGDESQEAKKTNQWEKKVTRFMKKWWPKVKDADRRNMVGRYSALLLQIKDNQSWDKEVDTALVKRLGEAALVKLIPVWEPQLTVAEWDNDRQSETFGQPKMFNFNEQPVGDEAFVGPTRGEPVHPSRVILFCEGSEDDNVLSGIPLLEAGYNKGLDLEKISGGGAEGFLKNASRQIAVEFSKETDMATLSDLAKKAGYADLGEAMGDKVNKLNRGTDAAAV
;
A
#
# COMPACT_ATOMS: atom_id res chain seq x y z
N MET A 1 -3.26 -29.49 54.18
CA MET A 1 -2.72 -28.88 52.95
C MET A 1 -1.72 -29.85 52.39
N SER A 2 -1.98 -30.36 51.18
CA SER A 2 -1.10 -31.36 50.57
C SER A 2 0.16 -30.71 50.01
N GLU A 3 1.25 -31.47 49.88
CA GLU A 3 2.49 -30.97 49.23
C GLU A 3 2.24 -30.40 47.84
N GLN A 4 1.21 -30.88 47.12
CA GLN A 4 0.76 -30.36 45.82
C GLN A 4 0.18 -28.95 45.92
N ASP A 5 -0.58 -28.62 46.99
CA ASP A 5 -1.13 -27.28 47.19
C ASP A 5 -0.02 -26.26 47.47
N ASN A 6 1.02 -26.63 48.18
CA ASN A 6 2.18 -25.76 48.43
C ASN A 6 2.97 -25.49 47.13
N GLY A 7 3.14 -26.52 46.28
CA GLY A 7 3.83 -26.35 44.98
C GLY A 7 3.07 -25.43 44.00
N LEU A 8 1.75 -25.57 43.95
CA LEU A 8 0.90 -24.72 43.10
C LEU A 8 0.90 -23.25 43.57
N GLN A 9 0.84 -23.04 44.89
CA GLN A 9 0.85 -21.71 45.49
C GLN A 9 2.21 -21.02 45.30
N LEU A 10 3.31 -21.77 45.35
CA LEU A 10 4.65 -21.28 45.08
C LEU A 10 4.80 -20.87 43.59
N ALA A 11 4.27 -21.68 42.66
CA ALA A 11 4.28 -21.40 41.22
C ALA A 11 3.46 -20.16 40.90
N VAL A 12 2.28 -19.99 41.48
CA VAL A 12 1.42 -18.81 41.30
C VAL A 12 2.11 -17.55 41.85
N ASN A 13 2.75 -17.63 43.03
CA ASN A 13 3.47 -16.49 43.58
C ASN A 13 4.70 -16.08 42.73
N ASN A 14 5.43 -17.07 42.22
CA ASN A 14 6.54 -16.81 41.30
C ASN A 14 6.05 -16.16 40.01
N LEU A 15 4.98 -16.66 39.40
CA LEU A 15 4.38 -16.07 38.20
C LEU A 15 3.92 -14.64 38.46
N ALA A 16 3.24 -14.36 39.57
CA ALA A 16 2.80 -13.03 39.96
C ALA A 16 3.98 -12.07 40.18
N THR A 17 5.09 -12.58 40.73
CA THR A 17 6.32 -11.77 40.92
C THR A 17 7.00 -11.46 39.60
N GLU A 18 7.10 -12.43 38.70
CA GLU A 18 7.66 -12.20 37.36
C GLU A 18 6.79 -11.26 36.53
N MET A 19 5.47 -11.37 36.60
CA MET A 19 4.56 -10.42 35.96
C MET A 19 4.72 -8.98 36.49
N ARG A 20 4.86 -8.81 37.81
CA ARG A 20 5.10 -7.49 38.40
C ARG A 20 6.44 -6.93 37.98
N ARG A 21 7.49 -7.76 37.94
CA ARG A 21 8.83 -7.38 37.48
C ARG A 21 8.82 -6.99 36.00
N ALA A 22 8.14 -7.77 35.15
CA ALA A 22 7.99 -7.47 33.75
C ALA A 22 7.25 -6.14 33.53
N ASN A 23 6.16 -5.90 34.26
CA ASN A 23 5.41 -4.65 34.21
C ASN A 23 6.24 -3.44 34.66
N TYR A 24 7.02 -3.60 35.74
CA TYR A 24 7.91 -2.57 36.21
C TYR A 24 9.02 -2.26 35.22
N LEU A 25 9.68 -3.28 34.67
CA LEU A 25 10.73 -3.13 33.66
C LEU A 25 10.17 -2.50 32.37
N ASN A 26 8.95 -2.84 31.99
CA ASN A 26 8.25 -2.19 30.88
C ASN A 26 7.94 -0.71 31.15
N ALA A 27 7.51 -0.40 32.38
CA ALA A 27 7.20 0.98 32.79
C ALA A 27 8.44 1.90 32.77
N ILE A 28 9.61 1.38 33.17
CA ILE A 28 10.89 2.12 33.14
C ILE A 28 11.64 1.98 31.79
N GLY A 29 11.05 1.25 30.84
CA GLY A 29 11.57 1.14 29.49
C GLY A 29 12.76 0.20 29.29
N ILE A 30 13.08 -0.65 30.28
CA ILE A 30 14.18 -1.64 30.25
C ILE A 30 13.64 -3.06 29.95
N GLY A 31 12.32 -3.27 30.00
CA GLY A 31 11.71 -4.55 29.67
C GLY A 31 11.90 -4.91 28.21
N GLY A 32 12.58 -6.03 27.95
CA GLY A 32 12.82 -6.55 26.61
C GLY A 32 11.58 -7.08 25.88
N GLY A 33 10.40 -6.81 26.42
CA GLY A 33 9.14 -7.11 25.74
C GLY A 33 8.83 -6.08 24.64
N ASN A 34 8.43 -6.55 23.52
CA ASN A 34 8.06 -5.84 22.29
C ASN A 34 6.90 -4.81 22.46
N THR A 35 6.63 -4.35 23.66
CA THR A 35 5.47 -3.52 23.98
C THR A 35 5.63 -2.06 23.59
N LYS A 36 6.86 -1.54 23.50
CA LYS A 36 7.09 -0.14 23.09
C LYS A 36 6.88 0.10 21.59
N ARG A 37 7.24 -0.88 20.74
CA ARG A 37 7.09 -0.69 19.28
C ARG A 37 5.64 -0.56 18.81
N PRO A 38 4.69 -1.41 19.26
CA PRO A 38 3.28 -1.22 18.90
C PRO A 38 2.70 0.07 19.44
N THR A 39 3.10 0.50 20.63
CA THR A 39 2.64 1.75 21.24
C THR A 39 3.22 2.96 20.50
N LEU A 40 4.51 2.93 20.17
CA LEU A 40 5.16 4.00 19.40
C LEU A 40 4.53 4.18 18.01
N TYR A 41 4.22 3.08 17.31
CA TYR A 41 3.53 3.18 16.03
C TYR A 41 2.16 3.85 16.15
N GLN A 42 1.41 3.55 17.20
CA GLN A 42 0.12 4.20 17.49
C GLN A 42 0.30 5.67 17.85
N GLU A 43 1.25 5.99 18.71
CA GLU A 43 1.55 7.36 19.13
C GLU A 43 1.97 8.25 17.97
N PHE A 44 2.76 7.71 17.04
CA PHE A 44 3.17 8.43 15.82
C PHE A 44 2.14 8.36 14.69
N GLY A 45 1.03 7.63 14.90
CA GLY A 45 -0.02 7.48 13.90
C GLY A 45 0.43 6.68 12.68
N TYR A 46 1.30 5.68 12.88
CA TYR A 46 1.65 4.72 11.85
C TYR A 46 0.66 3.56 11.82
N PRO A 47 0.27 3.08 10.63
CA PRO A 47 -0.60 1.91 10.52
C PRO A 47 0.14 0.65 11.01
N ARG A 48 -0.59 -0.25 11.66
CA ARG A 48 -0.05 -1.56 12.05
C ARG A 48 0.19 -2.46 10.87
N THR A 49 -0.72 -2.41 9.92
CA THR A 49 -0.67 -3.20 8.68
C THR A 49 -0.79 -2.21 7.54
N ILE A 50 0.13 -2.27 6.60
CA ILE A 50 0.10 -1.45 5.40
C ILE A 50 -0.59 -2.28 4.33
N THR A 51 -1.66 -1.76 3.77
CA THR A 51 -2.44 -2.41 2.72
C THR A 51 -1.96 -1.96 1.34
N PHE A 52 -2.34 -2.71 0.29
CA PHE A 52 -2.10 -2.27 -1.08
C PHE A 52 -2.61 -0.84 -1.34
N HIS A 53 -3.77 -0.51 -0.79
CA HIS A 53 -4.38 0.80 -0.95
C HIS A 53 -3.53 1.93 -0.37
N ASP A 54 -2.89 1.68 0.78
CA ASP A 54 -1.97 2.62 1.41
C ASP A 54 -0.73 2.85 0.54
N PHE A 55 -0.13 1.79 -0.03
CA PHE A 55 0.98 1.91 -0.96
C PHE A 55 0.59 2.64 -2.24
N TYR A 56 -0.59 2.32 -2.78
CA TYR A 56 -1.11 2.96 -3.99
C TYR A 56 -1.35 4.45 -3.78
N ASN A 57 -1.90 4.86 -2.63
CA ASN A 57 -2.09 6.25 -2.28
C ASN A 57 -0.74 6.98 -2.11
N MET A 58 0.22 6.36 -1.42
CA MET A 58 1.57 6.91 -1.32
C MET A 58 2.20 7.08 -2.70
N TYR A 59 2.10 6.09 -3.58
CA TYR A 59 2.58 6.18 -4.95
C TYR A 59 1.89 7.32 -5.74
N ARG A 60 0.58 7.48 -5.59
CA ARG A 60 -0.21 8.44 -6.38
C ARG A 60 -0.11 9.88 -5.89
N ARG A 61 0.02 10.11 -4.59
CA ARG A 61 -0.12 11.41 -3.96
C ARG A 61 1.16 11.95 -3.34
N ASN A 62 2.09 11.09 -2.95
CA ASN A 62 3.36 11.50 -2.37
C ASN A 62 4.43 11.64 -3.45
N ALA A 63 4.97 12.84 -3.63
CA ALA A 63 5.98 13.11 -4.65
C ALA A 63 7.26 12.27 -4.49
N ALA A 64 7.68 11.98 -3.24
CA ALA A 64 8.84 11.13 -2.96
C ALA A 64 8.52 9.67 -3.31
N GLY A 65 7.35 9.14 -2.93
CA GLY A 65 6.91 7.79 -3.28
C GLY A 65 6.84 7.58 -4.80
N PHE A 66 6.26 8.55 -5.52
CA PHE A 66 6.24 8.52 -6.98
C PHE A 66 7.65 8.53 -7.58
N ALA A 67 8.52 9.44 -7.09
CA ALA A 67 9.87 9.58 -7.60
C ALA A 67 10.74 8.33 -7.37
N VAL A 68 10.62 7.68 -6.21
CA VAL A 68 11.37 6.44 -5.90
C VAL A 68 11.03 5.34 -6.89
N VAL A 69 9.74 5.07 -7.12
CA VAL A 69 9.29 4.04 -8.08
C VAL A 69 9.77 4.36 -9.50
N HIS A 70 9.55 5.58 -9.97
CA HIS A 70 9.91 5.94 -11.35
C HIS A 70 11.41 6.03 -11.57
N ARG A 71 12.18 6.55 -10.61
CA ARG A 71 13.64 6.65 -10.73
C ARG A 71 14.31 5.29 -10.79
N LEU A 72 13.89 4.35 -9.93
CA LEU A 72 14.41 3.01 -9.95
C LEU A 72 14.03 2.30 -11.25
N LEU A 73 12.75 2.36 -11.62
CA LEU A 73 12.23 1.75 -12.83
C LEU A 73 12.96 2.28 -14.08
N ASP A 74 13.14 3.59 -14.20
CA ASP A 74 13.81 4.19 -15.35
C ASP A 74 15.31 3.81 -15.38
N GLY A 75 15.94 3.67 -14.21
CA GLY A 75 17.33 3.20 -14.10
C GLY A 75 17.51 1.74 -14.56
N CYS A 76 16.58 0.85 -14.20
CA CYS A 76 16.64 -0.56 -14.56
C CYS A 76 16.22 -0.83 -16.02
N TRP A 77 15.32 -0.02 -16.58
CA TRP A 77 14.69 -0.24 -17.87
C TRP A 77 15.16 0.75 -18.96
N GLN A 78 16.43 1.16 -18.92
CA GLN A 78 17.00 2.10 -19.89
C GLN A 78 17.12 1.49 -21.28
N ASP A 79 17.66 0.28 -21.35
CA ASP A 79 17.96 -0.41 -22.59
C ASP A 79 17.08 -1.64 -22.81
N TYR A 80 16.90 -1.99 -24.07
CA TYR A 80 16.23 -3.25 -24.43
C TYR A 80 17.21 -4.41 -24.25
N PRO A 81 16.74 -5.59 -23.81
CA PRO A 81 17.58 -6.76 -23.67
C PRO A 81 18.13 -7.16 -25.05
N VAL A 82 19.40 -7.51 -25.07
CA VAL A 82 20.03 -8.11 -26.25
C VAL A 82 19.76 -9.62 -26.22
N ILE A 83 19.14 -10.12 -27.26
CA ILE A 83 18.79 -11.53 -27.38
C ILE A 83 19.72 -12.17 -28.41
N VAL A 84 20.46 -13.18 -27.96
CA VAL A 84 21.48 -13.88 -28.76
C VAL A 84 21.09 -15.37 -28.82
N ASP A 85 21.22 -15.97 -30.00
CA ASP A 85 21.02 -17.41 -30.23
C ASP A 85 22.38 -18.12 -30.17
N GLY A 86 22.67 -18.76 -29.04
CA GLY A 86 23.90 -19.54 -28.81
C GLY A 86 24.73 -19.00 -27.63
N ASP A 87 25.89 -19.64 -27.41
CA ASP A 87 26.80 -19.29 -26.32
C ASP A 87 27.44 -17.90 -26.55
N GLU A 88 27.54 -17.12 -25.47
CA GLU A 88 28.15 -15.76 -25.45
C GLU A 88 29.62 -15.69 -25.94
N SER A 89 30.30 -16.83 -26.07
CA SER A 89 31.70 -16.92 -26.41
C SER A 89 32.06 -16.68 -27.88
N GLN A 90 31.10 -16.45 -28.74
CA GLN A 90 31.36 -16.21 -30.16
C GLN A 90 31.27 -14.72 -30.49
N GLU A 91 32.43 -14.08 -30.53
CA GLU A 91 32.62 -12.73 -31.04
C GLU A 91 31.94 -12.53 -32.40
N ALA A 92 31.13 -11.48 -32.50
CA ALA A 92 30.66 -10.88 -33.76
C ALA A 92 29.91 -11.81 -34.75
N LYS A 93 28.98 -12.64 -34.26
CA LYS A 93 28.02 -13.27 -35.17
C LYS A 93 27.08 -12.18 -35.74
N LYS A 94 26.91 -12.19 -37.05
CA LYS A 94 25.86 -11.41 -37.70
C LYS A 94 24.53 -11.84 -37.13
N THR A 95 23.76 -10.87 -36.56
CA THR A 95 22.41 -11.07 -36.02
C THR A 95 21.57 -11.90 -36.95
N ASN A 96 21.10 -13.05 -36.48
CA ASN A 96 20.33 -13.97 -37.29
C ASN A 96 18.89 -13.46 -37.49
N GLN A 97 18.14 -14.06 -38.42
CA GLN A 97 16.75 -13.64 -38.70
C GLN A 97 15.82 -13.90 -37.52
N TRP A 98 16.07 -14.95 -36.75
CA TRP A 98 15.30 -15.27 -35.56
C TRP A 98 15.50 -14.22 -34.47
N GLU A 99 16.75 -13.86 -34.17
CA GLU A 99 17.09 -12.81 -33.20
C GLU A 99 16.43 -11.46 -33.55
N LYS A 100 16.40 -11.11 -34.84
CA LYS A 100 15.72 -9.89 -35.31
C LYS A 100 14.22 -9.93 -35.07
N LYS A 101 13.58 -11.10 -35.29
CA LYS A 101 12.14 -11.29 -35.04
C LYS A 101 11.84 -11.21 -33.57
N VAL A 102 12.57 -11.93 -32.72
CA VAL A 102 12.37 -11.94 -31.27
C VAL A 102 12.64 -10.55 -30.67
N THR A 103 13.68 -9.87 -31.11
CA THR A 103 13.95 -8.49 -30.68
C THR A 103 12.81 -7.53 -31.04
N ARG A 104 12.24 -7.67 -32.24
CA ARG A 104 11.09 -6.86 -32.66
C ARG A 104 9.85 -7.16 -31.82
N PHE A 105 9.61 -8.43 -31.56
CA PHE A 105 8.51 -8.90 -30.71
C PHE A 105 8.67 -8.36 -29.28
N MET A 106 9.85 -8.48 -28.68
CA MET A 106 10.14 -7.96 -27.35
C MET A 106 9.97 -6.45 -27.28
N LYS A 107 10.51 -5.70 -28.25
CA LYS A 107 10.34 -4.24 -28.30
C LYS A 107 8.89 -3.80 -28.33
N LYS A 108 8.03 -4.54 -29.01
CA LYS A 108 6.57 -4.28 -29.05
C LYS A 108 5.93 -4.38 -27.68
N TRP A 109 6.32 -5.38 -26.89
CA TRP A 109 5.69 -5.69 -25.60
C TRP A 109 6.43 -5.11 -24.40
N TRP A 110 7.65 -4.63 -24.59
CA TRP A 110 8.52 -4.08 -23.55
C TRP A 110 7.83 -3.06 -22.64
N PRO A 111 7.08 -2.07 -23.16
CA PRO A 111 6.40 -1.10 -22.32
C PRO A 111 5.35 -1.74 -21.38
N LYS A 112 4.76 -2.87 -21.78
CA LYS A 112 3.78 -3.60 -20.96
C LYS A 112 4.44 -4.38 -19.83
N VAL A 113 5.61 -4.96 -20.12
CA VAL A 113 6.43 -5.64 -19.11
C VAL A 113 6.96 -4.63 -18.09
N LYS A 114 7.49 -3.49 -18.56
CA LYS A 114 7.89 -2.36 -17.70
C LYS A 114 6.73 -1.85 -16.82
N ASP A 115 5.51 -1.80 -17.37
CA ASP A 115 4.33 -1.37 -16.60
C ASP A 115 3.93 -2.40 -15.53
N ALA A 116 4.11 -3.70 -15.79
CA ALA A 116 3.90 -4.73 -14.79
C ALA A 116 4.94 -4.63 -13.65
N ASP A 117 6.21 -4.43 -13.98
CA ASP A 117 7.26 -4.24 -12.99
C ASP A 117 7.01 -3.00 -12.11
N ARG A 118 6.59 -1.88 -12.72
CA ARG A 118 6.15 -0.69 -11.98
C ARG A 118 5.04 -1.01 -10.97
N ARG A 119 4.09 -1.86 -11.34
CA ARG A 119 2.99 -2.27 -10.46
C ARG A 119 3.47 -3.18 -9.33
N ASN A 120 4.45 -4.03 -9.62
CA ASN A 120 5.10 -4.87 -8.62
C ASN A 120 5.84 -4.05 -7.56
N MET A 121 6.49 -2.95 -7.94
CA MET A 121 7.16 -2.06 -6.99
C MET A 121 6.19 -1.38 -6.00
N VAL A 122 4.92 -1.26 -6.35
CA VAL A 122 3.89 -0.64 -5.50
C VAL A 122 3.10 -1.68 -4.71
N GLY A 123 2.77 -2.82 -5.32
CA GLY A 123 2.06 -3.93 -4.69
C GLY A 123 2.99 -5.03 -4.20
N ARG A 124 2.43 -6.01 -3.51
CA ARG A 124 3.16 -7.22 -3.12
C ARG A 124 3.47 -8.12 -4.31
N TYR A 125 2.62 -8.05 -5.30
CA TYR A 125 2.81 -8.69 -6.59
C TYR A 125 2.08 -7.92 -7.66
N SER A 126 2.42 -8.18 -8.89
CA SER A 126 1.65 -7.79 -10.06
C SER A 126 1.63 -8.93 -11.06
N ALA A 127 0.88 -8.78 -12.12
CA ALA A 127 0.88 -9.80 -13.16
C ALA A 127 0.71 -9.22 -14.57
N LEU A 128 1.10 -10.02 -15.53
CA LEU A 128 0.75 -9.86 -16.94
C LEU A 128 -0.21 -10.97 -17.33
N LEU A 129 -1.42 -10.62 -17.76
CA LEU A 129 -2.33 -11.54 -18.36
C LEU A 129 -2.04 -11.64 -19.86
N LEU A 130 -1.96 -12.89 -20.32
CA LEU A 130 -1.70 -13.25 -21.71
C LEU A 130 -3.02 -13.47 -22.44
N GLN A 131 -3.42 -12.53 -23.29
CA GLN A 131 -4.52 -12.77 -24.20
C GLN A 131 -3.99 -13.48 -25.45
N ILE A 132 -4.26 -14.77 -25.54
CA ILE A 132 -3.75 -15.66 -26.58
C ILE A 132 -4.89 -16.05 -27.52
N LYS A 133 -4.58 -16.11 -28.82
CA LYS A 133 -5.52 -16.54 -29.86
C LYS A 133 -5.48 -18.07 -30.02
N ASP A 134 -5.98 -18.77 -29.03
CA ASP A 134 -5.99 -20.24 -28.98
C ASP A 134 -7.40 -20.84 -29.04
N ASN A 135 -8.45 -20.02 -29.27
CA ASN A 135 -9.86 -20.42 -29.31
C ASN A 135 -10.36 -21.08 -28.01
N GLN A 136 -9.61 -20.96 -26.90
CA GLN A 136 -10.00 -21.44 -25.59
C GLN A 136 -10.51 -20.26 -24.72
N SER A 137 -11.42 -20.57 -23.80
CA SER A 137 -11.80 -19.64 -22.75
C SER A 137 -10.64 -19.42 -21.76
N TRP A 138 -10.66 -18.31 -21.01
CA TRP A 138 -9.56 -17.93 -20.13
C TRP A 138 -9.36 -18.88 -18.95
N ASP A 139 -10.39 -19.58 -18.54
CA ASP A 139 -10.38 -20.62 -17.50
C ASP A 139 -9.63 -21.91 -17.90
N LYS A 140 -9.33 -22.08 -19.18
CA LYS A 140 -8.66 -23.24 -19.70
C LYS A 140 -7.19 -23.01 -19.96
N GLU A 141 -6.43 -24.09 -19.86
CA GLU A 141 -5.02 -24.10 -20.21
C GLU A 141 -4.80 -23.65 -21.67
N VAL A 142 -3.66 -22.98 -21.89
CA VAL A 142 -3.26 -22.52 -23.23
C VAL A 142 -2.99 -23.69 -24.15
N ASP A 143 -3.59 -23.69 -25.34
CA ASP A 143 -3.26 -24.64 -26.40
C ASP A 143 -1.87 -24.34 -26.99
N THR A 144 -0.85 -24.99 -26.42
CA THR A 144 0.55 -24.82 -26.81
C THR A 144 0.81 -25.25 -28.26
N ALA A 145 0.05 -26.21 -28.79
CA ALA A 145 0.20 -26.68 -30.18
C ALA A 145 -0.27 -25.60 -31.16
N LEU A 146 -1.37 -24.94 -30.85
CA LEU A 146 -1.87 -23.81 -31.65
C LEU A 146 -0.95 -22.61 -31.56
N VAL A 147 -0.42 -22.30 -30.36
CA VAL A 147 0.55 -21.20 -30.15
C VAL A 147 1.83 -21.44 -30.98
N LYS A 148 2.36 -22.66 -30.98
CA LYS A 148 3.55 -23.02 -31.81
C LYS A 148 3.28 -22.82 -33.30
N ARG A 149 2.07 -23.15 -33.77
CA ARG A 149 1.68 -22.96 -35.17
C ARG A 149 1.51 -21.50 -35.56
N LEU A 150 0.95 -20.67 -34.68
CA LEU A 150 0.69 -19.25 -34.94
C LEU A 150 1.94 -18.37 -34.70
N GLY A 151 2.87 -18.85 -33.88
CA GLY A 151 4.08 -18.09 -33.52
C GLY A 151 3.76 -16.74 -32.88
N GLU A 152 4.41 -15.67 -33.37
CA GLU A 152 4.23 -14.32 -32.82
C GLU A 152 2.77 -13.80 -32.87
N ALA A 153 1.98 -14.29 -33.82
CA ALA A 153 0.58 -13.89 -33.97
C ALA A 153 -0.36 -14.50 -32.92
N ALA A 154 0.13 -15.45 -32.13
CA ALA A 154 -0.64 -16.06 -31.05
C ALA A 154 -0.93 -15.08 -29.93
N LEU A 155 0.02 -14.19 -29.59
CA LEU A 155 -0.14 -13.21 -28.53
C LEU A 155 -0.86 -11.97 -29.06
N VAL A 156 -2.10 -11.79 -28.65
CA VAL A 156 -2.97 -10.66 -29.04
C VAL A 156 -2.69 -9.44 -28.19
N LYS A 157 -2.62 -9.62 -26.86
CA LYS A 157 -2.47 -8.53 -25.91
C LYS A 157 -1.77 -9.00 -24.63
N LEU A 158 -0.96 -8.12 -24.04
CA LEU A 158 -0.50 -8.23 -22.66
C LEU A 158 -1.26 -7.19 -21.81
N ILE A 159 -1.87 -7.67 -20.74
CA ILE A 159 -2.66 -6.84 -19.83
C ILE A 159 -1.94 -6.80 -18.48
N PRO A 160 -1.25 -5.71 -18.15
CA PRO A 160 -0.68 -5.54 -16.83
C PRO A 160 -1.81 -5.35 -15.81
N VAL A 161 -1.72 -6.01 -14.68
CA VAL A 161 -2.72 -5.94 -13.61
C VAL A 161 -2.09 -5.63 -12.26
N TRP A 162 -2.84 -4.94 -11.42
CA TRP A 162 -2.48 -4.65 -10.05
C TRP A 162 -2.85 -5.82 -9.14
N GLU A 163 -2.21 -5.89 -7.98
CA GLU A 163 -2.52 -6.88 -6.94
C GLU A 163 -4.02 -7.09 -6.67
N PRO A 164 -4.85 -6.06 -6.42
CA PRO A 164 -6.28 -6.25 -6.15
C PRO A 164 -7.10 -6.69 -7.36
N GLN A 165 -6.55 -6.58 -8.57
CA GLN A 165 -7.24 -7.00 -9.80
C GLN A 165 -7.10 -8.48 -10.10
N LEU A 166 -6.12 -9.15 -9.49
CA LEU A 166 -5.88 -10.58 -9.69
C LEU A 166 -5.81 -11.29 -8.35
N THR A 167 -6.83 -12.04 -8.01
CA THR A 167 -6.90 -12.83 -6.77
C THR A 167 -6.86 -14.31 -7.08
N VAL A 168 -6.41 -15.11 -6.12
CA VAL A 168 -6.43 -16.57 -6.26
C VAL A 168 -7.84 -17.05 -5.95
N ALA A 169 -8.45 -17.76 -6.90
CA ALA A 169 -9.75 -18.40 -6.72
C ALA A 169 -9.62 -19.81 -6.14
N GLU A 170 -8.61 -20.55 -6.56
CA GLU A 170 -8.37 -21.91 -6.11
C GLU A 170 -6.87 -22.19 -5.99
N TRP A 171 -6.48 -22.86 -4.88
CA TRP A 171 -5.11 -23.31 -4.64
C TRP A 171 -4.98 -24.81 -4.92
N ASP A 172 -3.80 -25.23 -5.36
CA ASP A 172 -3.51 -26.65 -5.45
C ASP A 172 -3.20 -27.22 -4.06
N ASN A 173 -4.14 -27.98 -3.55
CA ASN A 173 -4.06 -28.65 -2.23
C ASN A 173 -3.66 -30.13 -2.33
N ASP A 174 -3.38 -30.64 -3.53
CA ASP A 174 -2.94 -32.03 -3.70
C ASP A 174 -1.47 -32.16 -3.30
N ARG A 175 -1.22 -32.82 -2.16
CA ARG A 175 0.12 -33.07 -1.62
C ARG A 175 1.02 -33.92 -2.52
N GLN A 176 0.47 -34.58 -3.52
CA GLN A 176 1.23 -35.38 -4.49
C GLN A 176 1.51 -34.61 -5.78
N SER A 177 0.94 -33.43 -5.94
CA SER A 177 1.17 -32.56 -7.06
C SER A 177 2.51 -31.82 -6.95
N GLU A 178 3.22 -31.70 -8.07
CA GLU A 178 4.43 -30.85 -8.16
C GLU A 178 4.13 -29.36 -7.94
N THR A 179 2.86 -28.97 -8.12
CA THR A 179 2.36 -27.60 -7.98
C THR A 179 1.64 -27.37 -6.65
N PHE A 180 1.86 -28.25 -5.66
CA PHE A 180 1.28 -28.09 -4.32
C PHE A 180 1.58 -26.70 -3.74
N GLY A 181 0.53 -26.03 -3.25
CA GLY A 181 0.65 -24.66 -2.72
C GLY A 181 0.72 -23.55 -3.77
N GLN A 182 0.69 -23.89 -5.04
CA GLN A 182 0.63 -22.91 -6.14
C GLN A 182 -0.83 -22.55 -6.47
N PRO A 183 -1.09 -21.37 -7.04
CA PRO A 183 -2.42 -21.01 -7.54
C PRO A 183 -2.85 -21.93 -8.68
N LYS A 184 -4.01 -22.59 -8.52
CA LYS A 184 -4.61 -23.44 -9.55
C LYS A 184 -5.56 -22.66 -10.46
N MET A 185 -6.18 -21.62 -9.95
CA MET A 185 -7.05 -20.73 -10.70
C MET A 185 -6.98 -19.32 -10.14
N PHE A 186 -6.89 -18.34 -11.01
CA PHE A 186 -7.01 -16.93 -10.67
C PHE A 186 -8.40 -16.40 -11.01
N ASN A 187 -8.77 -15.31 -10.33
CA ASN A 187 -9.94 -14.52 -10.66
C ASN A 187 -9.47 -13.11 -11.03
N PHE A 188 -9.70 -12.71 -12.26
CA PHE A 188 -9.36 -11.39 -12.76
C PHE A 188 -10.55 -10.44 -12.67
N ASN A 189 -10.36 -9.31 -12.03
CA ASN A 189 -11.35 -8.26 -11.89
C ASN A 189 -10.87 -6.97 -12.60
N GLU A 190 -11.57 -6.55 -13.64
CA GLU A 190 -11.23 -5.35 -14.41
C GLU A 190 -11.51 -4.03 -13.69
N GLN A 191 -11.89 -4.05 -12.42
CA GLN A 191 -12.20 -2.82 -11.69
C GLN A 191 -10.99 -1.87 -11.62
N PRO A 192 -11.22 -0.56 -11.74
CA PRO A 192 -10.18 0.43 -11.52
C PRO A 192 -9.70 0.34 -10.07
N VAL A 193 -8.41 0.51 -9.88
CA VAL A 193 -7.77 0.57 -8.58
C VAL A 193 -7.70 2.04 -8.17
N GLY A 194 -8.29 2.40 -7.04
CA GLY A 194 -8.28 3.76 -6.50
C GLY A 194 -9.23 3.93 -5.32
N ASP A 195 -9.29 5.14 -4.76
CA ASP A 195 -10.13 5.49 -3.60
C ASP A 195 -11.62 5.54 -3.91
N GLU A 196 -11.98 5.66 -5.17
CA GLU A 196 -13.37 5.74 -5.56
C GLU A 196 -13.96 4.34 -5.63
N ALA A 197 -14.96 4.09 -4.79
CA ALA A 197 -15.75 2.88 -4.86
C ALA A 197 -16.37 2.80 -6.26
N PHE A 198 -15.92 1.84 -7.05
CA PHE A 198 -16.51 1.57 -8.34
C PHE A 198 -17.95 1.05 -8.15
N VAL A 199 -18.90 1.83 -8.59
CA VAL A 199 -20.33 1.48 -8.53
C VAL A 199 -20.75 0.79 -9.84
N GLY A 200 -20.10 -0.30 -10.17
CA GLY A 200 -20.40 -1.08 -11.37
C GLY A 200 -20.47 -2.58 -11.08
N PRO A 201 -21.04 -3.38 -11.99
CA PRO A 201 -21.02 -4.82 -11.84
C PRO A 201 -19.57 -5.33 -11.85
N THR A 202 -19.21 -6.09 -10.84
CA THR A 202 -17.92 -6.78 -10.76
C THR A 202 -17.87 -7.86 -11.83
N ARG A 203 -16.98 -7.71 -12.79
CA ARG A 203 -16.62 -8.79 -13.71
C ARG A 203 -15.48 -9.60 -13.09
N GLY A 204 -15.78 -10.77 -12.58
CA GLY A 204 -14.80 -11.77 -12.22
C GLY A 204 -14.65 -12.75 -13.36
N GLU A 205 -13.53 -12.74 -14.06
CA GLU A 205 -13.22 -13.75 -15.10
C GLU A 205 -12.21 -14.74 -14.52
N PRO A 206 -12.53 -16.05 -14.51
CA PRO A 206 -11.56 -17.06 -14.10
C PRO A 206 -10.44 -17.14 -15.13
N VAL A 207 -9.19 -17.18 -14.66
CA VAL A 207 -8.01 -17.23 -15.51
C VAL A 207 -7.10 -18.37 -15.08
N HIS A 208 -6.77 -19.24 -16.05
CA HIS A 208 -5.85 -20.35 -15.81
C HIS A 208 -4.42 -19.83 -15.62
N PRO A 209 -3.60 -20.40 -14.71
CA PRO A 209 -2.23 -19.96 -14.45
C PRO A 209 -1.32 -19.90 -15.68
N SER A 210 -1.53 -20.78 -16.67
CA SER A 210 -0.77 -20.75 -17.93
C SER A 210 -0.92 -19.46 -18.74
N ARG A 211 -1.89 -18.61 -18.39
CA ARG A 211 -2.15 -17.29 -18.99
C ARG A 211 -1.69 -16.13 -18.14
N VAL A 212 -0.99 -16.42 -17.03
CA VAL A 212 -0.57 -15.43 -16.06
C VAL A 212 0.94 -15.50 -15.89
N ILE A 213 1.62 -14.34 -15.98
CA ILE A 213 3.01 -14.20 -15.60
C ILE A 213 3.00 -13.33 -14.34
N LEU A 214 3.39 -13.89 -13.20
CA LEU A 214 3.47 -13.21 -11.94
C LEU A 214 4.81 -12.48 -11.80
N PHE A 215 4.77 -11.29 -11.22
CA PHE A 215 5.92 -10.53 -10.74
C PHE A 215 5.79 -10.42 -9.24
N CYS A 216 6.72 -10.98 -8.51
CA CYS A 216 6.78 -10.94 -7.06
C CYS A 216 8.25 -10.87 -6.65
N GLU A 217 8.62 -9.90 -5.83
CA GLU A 217 9.98 -9.69 -5.39
C GLU A 217 10.04 -9.75 -3.86
N GLY A 218 11.10 -10.37 -3.33
CA GLY A 218 11.38 -10.39 -1.90
C GLY A 218 10.45 -11.26 -1.05
N SER A 219 9.80 -12.27 -1.63
CA SER A 219 8.99 -13.22 -0.85
C SER A 219 9.85 -13.94 0.19
N GLU A 220 9.42 -13.88 1.45
CA GLU A 220 10.12 -14.52 2.57
C GLU A 220 9.64 -15.96 2.84
N ASP A 221 8.45 -16.32 2.35
CA ASP A 221 7.73 -17.55 2.70
C ASP A 221 7.46 -18.48 1.50
N ASP A 222 8.22 -18.34 0.43
CA ASP A 222 8.04 -19.09 -0.84
C ASP A 222 6.64 -18.93 -1.48
N ASN A 223 5.86 -17.98 -0.99
CA ASN A 223 4.56 -17.66 -1.54
C ASN A 223 4.71 -16.61 -2.64
N VAL A 224 4.43 -17.00 -3.87
CA VAL A 224 4.53 -16.14 -5.08
C VAL A 224 3.64 -14.89 -5.06
N LEU A 225 2.83 -14.71 -4.02
CA LEU A 225 1.93 -13.56 -3.83
C LEU A 225 2.29 -12.73 -2.58
N SER A 226 3.36 -13.12 -1.86
CA SER A 226 3.78 -12.50 -0.59
C SER A 226 5.08 -11.70 -0.77
N GLY A 227 5.15 -10.89 -1.80
CA GLY A 227 6.31 -10.02 -2.05
C GLY A 227 6.37 -8.82 -1.13
N ILE A 228 7.52 -8.16 -1.12
CA ILE A 228 7.79 -6.95 -0.35
C ILE A 228 7.74 -5.74 -1.28
N PRO A 229 6.73 -4.86 -1.16
CA PRO A 229 6.66 -3.64 -1.96
C PRO A 229 7.87 -2.73 -1.72
N LEU A 230 8.37 -2.11 -2.78
CA LEU A 230 9.50 -1.18 -2.69
C LEU A 230 9.23 -0.03 -1.68
N LEU A 231 7.98 0.42 -1.60
CA LEU A 231 7.58 1.51 -0.72
C LEU A 231 7.48 1.12 0.75
N GLU A 232 7.46 -0.18 1.10
CA GLU A 232 7.20 -0.65 2.46
C GLU A 232 8.27 -0.16 3.45
N ALA A 233 9.55 -0.32 3.11
CA ALA A 233 10.65 0.10 3.97
C ALA A 233 10.66 1.60 4.27
N GLY A 234 10.20 2.42 3.31
CA GLY A 234 10.15 3.88 3.43
C GLY A 234 8.80 4.45 3.87
N TYR A 235 7.78 3.61 4.03
CA TYR A 235 6.40 4.06 4.20
C TYR A 235 6.19 5.03 5.37
N ASN A 236 6.66 4.67 6.57
CA ASN A 236 6.53 5.51 7.76
C ASN A 236 7.31 6.83 7.61
N LYS A 237 8.44 6.83 6.92
CA LYS A 237 9.20 8.06 6.64
C LYS A 237 8.50 8.96 5.63
N GLY A 238 7.82 8.37 4.66
CA GLY A 238 6.92 9.09 3.76
C GLY A 238 5.78 9.79 4.50
N LEU A 239 5.15 9.10 5.46
CA LEU A 239 4.13 9.68 6.33
C LEU A 239 4.68 10.81 7.20
N ASP A 240 5.88 10.65 7.77
CA ASP A 240 6.52 11.71 8.56
C ASP A 240 6.76 12.97 7.71
N LEU A 241 7.23 12.79 6.48
CA LEU A 241 7.43 13.91 5.55
C LEU A 241 6.11 14.65 5.27
N GLU A 242 5.01 13.93 5.05
CA GLU A 242 3.68 14.52 4.85
C GLU A 242 3.19 15.26 6.10
N LYS A 243 3.38 14.68 7.30
CA LYS A 243 3.00 15.31 8.57
C LYS A 243 3.79 16.60 8.80
N ILE A 244 5.11 16.58 8.56
CA ILE A 244 5.97 17.76 8.74
C ILE A 244 5.61 18.83 7.70
N SER A 245 5.47 18.46 6.45
CA SER A 245 5.15 19.38 5.36
C SER A 245 3.74 19.97 5.53
N GLY A 246 2.73 19.12 5.73
CA GLY A 246 1.34 19.56 5.89
C GLY A 246 1.10 20.28 7.21
N GLY A 247 1.55 19.72 8.33
CA GLY A 247 1.41 20.33 9.65
C GLY A 247 2.22 21.61 9.80
N GLY A 248 3.41 21.69 9.21
CA GLY A 248 4.20 22.93 9.17
C GLY A 248 3.51 24.01 8.36
N ALA A 249 2.96 23.67 7.20
CA ALA A 249 2.19 24.60 6.38
C ALA A 249 0.92 25.09 7.09
N GLU A 250 0.18 24.22 7.74
CA GLU A 250 -1.00 24.56 8.51
C GLU A 250 -0.64 25.43 9.72
N GLY A 251 0.44 25.10 10.44
CA GLY A 251 0.96 25.90 11.55
C GLY A 251 1.38 27.31 11.10
N PHE A 252 2.05 27.41 9.94
CA PHE A 252 2.40 28.70 9.35
C PHE A 252 1.16 29.52 8.99
N LEU A 253 0.15 28.91 8.33
CA LEU A 253 -1.10 29.59 7.99
C LEU A 253 -1.87 30.05 9.21
N LYS A 254 -1.94 29.21 10.26
CA LYS A 254 -2.58 29.58 11.54
C LYS A 254 -1.86 30.70 12.26
N ASN A 255 -0.52 30.74 12.21
CA ASN A 255 0.27 31.81 12.82
C ASN A 255 0.29 33.09 11.97
N ALA A 256 0.17 32.97 10.66
CA ALA A 256 0.06 34.12 9.75
C ALA A 256 -1.31 34.80 9.85
N SER A 257 -2.36 34.08 10.22
CA SER A 257 -3.62 34.67 10.61
C SER A 257 -3.46 35.33 11.97
N ARG A 258 -3.78 36.63 12.04
CA ARG A 258 -3.67 37.41 13.29
C ARG A 258 -4.38 36.65 14.41
N GLN A 259 -3.66 36.35 15.49
CA GLN A 259 -4.26 35.85 16.71
C GLN A 259 -5.00 37.00 17.39
N ILE A 260 -6.31 36.88 17.46
CA ILE A 260 -7.15 37.86 18.18
C ILE A 260 -7.21 37.40 19.63
N ALA A 261 -6.56 38.17 20.53
CA ALA A 261 -6.73 38.01 21.96
C ALA A 261 -7.97 38.83 22.38
N VAL A 262 -8.94 38.17 23.00
CA VAL A 262 -10.08 38.85 23.59
C VAL A 262 -9.84 38.99 25.09
N GLU A 263 -9.61 40.20 25.54
CA GLU A 263 -9.44 40.51 26.96
C GLU A 263 -10.75 41.00 27.52
N PHE A 264 -11.17 40.43 28.64
CA PHE A 264 -12.35 40.89 29.38
C PHE A 264 -11.86 41.81 30.54
N SER A 265 -12.58 42.87 30.75
CA SER A 265 -12.33 43.69 31.94
C SER A 265 -12.67 42.89 33.21
N LYS A 266 -12.00 43.24 34.34
CA LYS A 266 -12.24 42.59 35.64
C LYS A 266 -13.69 42.75 36.13
N GLU A 267 -14.41 43.73 35.60
CA GLU A 267 -15.79 44.07 35.96
C GLU A 267 -16.82 43.33 35.07
N THR A 268 -16.35 42.56 34.09
CA THR A 268 -17.23 41.83 33.16
C THR A 268 -17.89 40.64 33.86
N ASP A 269 -19.18 40.65 33.98
CA ASP A 269 -19.95 39.53 34.50
C ASP A 269 -20.09 38.44 33.44
N MET A 270 -19.34 37.36 33.61
CA MET A 270 -19.32 36.21 32.70
C MET A 270 -20.67 35.47 32.65
N ALA A 271 -21.45 35.53 33.71
CA ALA A 271 -22.78 34.91 33.74
C ALA A 271 -23.75 35.63 32.79
N THR A 272 -23.77 36.97 32.85
CA THR A 272 -24.54 37.80 31.94
C THR A 272 -24.13 37.59 30.48
N LEU A 273 -22.86 37.48 30.18
CA LEU A 273 -22.36 37.20 28.82
C LEU A 273 -22.82 35.81 28.34
N SER A 274 -22.77 34.80 29.22
CA SER A 274 -23.25 33.44 28.89
C SER A 274 -24.73 33.43 28.57
N ASP A 275 -25.53 34.16 29.34
CA ASP A 275 -27.00 34.29 29.10
C ASP A 275 -27.31 35.03 27.80
N LEU A 276 -26.51 36.07 27.47
CA LEU A 276 -26.64 36.78 26.20
C LEU A 276 -26.27 35.85 25.01
N ALA A 277 -25.25 35.04 25.12
CA ALA A 277 -24.87 34.08 24.10
C ALA A 277 -25.99 33.05 23.84
N LYS A 278 -26.57 32.52 24.92
CA LYS A 278 -27.75 31.60 24.80
C LYS A 278 -28.95 32.27 24.17
N LYS A 279 -29.24 33.53 24.54
CA LYS A 279 -30.34 34.32 23.91
C LYS A 279 -30.07 34.59 22.43
N ALA A 280 -28.81 34.69 22.04
CA ALA A 280 -28.42 34.82 20.62
C ALA A 280 -28.44 33.52 19.84
N GLY A 281 -28.79 32.39 20.48
CA GLY A 281 -28.93 31.09 19.83
C GLY A 281 -27.64 30.20 19.86
N TYR A 282 -26.62 30.57 20.61
CA TYR A 282 -25.43 29.77 20.80
C TYR A 282 -25.57 28.80 21.98
N ALA A 283 -24.92 27.64 21.91
CA ALA A 283 -24.96 26.66 23.00
C ALA A 283 -24.25 27.17 24.26
N ASP A 284 -23.14 27.84 24.08
CA ASP A 284 -22.35 28.44 25.16
C ASP A 284 -21.60 29.72 24.72
N LEU A 285 -20.95 30.37 25.66
CA LEU A 285 -20.17 31.57 25.43
C LEU A 285 -18.93 31.30 24.54
N GLY A 286 -18.33 30.08 24.64
CA GLY A 286 -17.19 29.70 23.83
C GLY A 286 -17.54 29.61 22.35
N GLU A 287 -18.70 29.02 22.02
CA GLU A 287 -19.21 28.94 20.65
C GLU A 287 -19.49 30.34 20.08
N ALA A 288 -20.15 31.20 20.83
CA ALA A 288 -20.43 32.59 20.44
C ALA A 288 -19.15 33.37 20.15
N MET A 289 -18.15 33.23 21.00
CA MET A 289 -16.85 33.87 20.82
C MET A 289 -16.07 33.29 19.64
N GLY A 290 -16.10 31.97 19.47
CA GLY A 290 -15.47 31.29 18.34
C GLY A 290 -16.05 31.75 17.00
N ASP A 291 -17.37 31.89 16.91
CA ASP A 291 -18.04 32.40 15.71
C ASP A 291 -17.68 33.88 15.43
N LYS A 292 -17.62 34.71 16.46
CA LYS A 292 -17.21 36.11 16.34
C LYS A 292 -15.75 36.27 15.88
N VAL A 293 -14.83 35.51 16.49
CA VAL A 293 -13.43 35.47 16.08
C VAL A 293 -13.26 34.99 14.65
N ASN A 294 -14.01 33.94 14.25
CA ASN A 294 -14.00 33.43 12.89
C ASN A 294 -14.52 34.46 11.87
N LYS A 295 -15.57 35.20 12.20
CA LYS A 295 -16.10 36.30 11.36
C LYS A 295 -15.09 37.45 11.22
N LEU A 296 -14.44 37.84 12.30
CA LEU A 296 -13.37 38.87 12.29
C LEU A 296 -12.18 38.41 11.44
N ASN A 297 -11.76 37.13 11.58
CA ASN A 297 -10.66 36.58 10.79
C ASN A 297 -11.00 36.48 9.28
N ARG A 298 -12.26 36.26 8.94
CA ARG A 298 -12.72 36.25 7.53
C ARG A 298 -12.95 37.65 6.95
N GLY A 299 -12.82 38.68 7.74
CA GLY A 299 -13.08 40.07 7.34
C GLY A 299 -14.57 40.36 7.03
N THR A 300 -15.49 39.49 7.52
CA THR A 300 -16.93 39.59 7.29
C THR A 300 -17.63 40.45 8.32
N ASP A 301 -17.00 40.72 9.48
CA ASP A 301 -17.47 41.68 10.47
C ASP A 301 -16.63 42.95 10.35
N ALA A 302 -17.21 44.00 9.80
CA ALA A 302 -16.67 45.35 9.98
C ALA A 302 -16.86 45.71 11.46
N ALA A 303 -15.77 45.79 12.22
CA ALA A 303 -15.84 46.29 13.57
C ALA A 303 -16.28 47.77 13.47
N ALA A 304 -17.52 48.06 13.73
CA ALA A 304 -17.91 49.38 14.10
C ALA A 304 -17.27 49.62 15.48
N VAL A 305 -16.25 50.45 15.51
CA VAL A 305 -15.63 50.97 16.74
C VAL A 305 -16.54 52.03 17.30
#